data_6ee1a56aa489332d7884188907d8b01d
#
_entry.id   6ee1a56aa489332d7884188907d8b01d
#
_cell.length_a   1.000
_cell.length_b   1.000
_cell.length_c   1.000
_cell.angle_alpha   90.00
_cell.angle_beta   90.00
_cell.angle_gamma   90.00
#
_symmetry.space_group_name_H-M   'P 1'
#
loop_
_entity.id
_entity.type
_entity.pdbx_description
1 polymer ?
#
loop_
_entity_poly.entity_id
_entity_poly.type
_entity_poly.pdbx_seq_one_letter_code
_entity_poly.pdbx_strand_id
1 'polypeptide(L)'
;MSSAAPPDPTQTPEGKGPLSKEVTYYAALWSVGQVRVRELKKKGKVLPLYYLEVPGYPRSVFLALPQSFAQPRLGQTIGFSHAPRTDERAVLKGHLYYIRHLEPHLWERAPYFHLRGRLAAVDLEEGRLQVEVRPNPGGKLRAPFTLTLWAPLSLLEALPPVGSGVYLEGEVRPRSGRLVVRRWEPARLWDDPQ
;
A
#
# COMPACT_ATOMS: atom_id res chain seq x y z
N MET A 1 61.61 11.65 14.88
CA MET A 1 60.44 12.56 14.86
C MET A 1 59.64 12.24 13.62
N SER A 2 58.62 11.42 13.78
CA SER A 2 57.78 10.95 12.68
C SER A 2 56.56 11.90 12.58
N SER A 3 56.49 12.65 11.52
CA SER A 3 55.36 13.55 11.23
C SER A 3 54.28 12.72 10.56
N ALA A 4 53.16 12.53 11.25
CA ALA A 4 51.95 11.94 10.65
C ALA A 4 51.30 12.98 9.74
N ALA A 5 51.02 12.62 8.48
CA ALA A 5 50.27 13.42 7.54
C ALA A 5 48.81 13.55 7.96
N PRO A 6 48.15 14.71 7.73
CA PRO A 6 46.71 14.85 8.04
C PRO A 6 45.85 13.97 7.12
N PRO A 7 44.71 13.49 7.60
CA PRO A 7 43.83 12.65 6.79
C PRO A 7 43.20 13.45 5.65
N ASP A 8 43.17 12.82 4.49
CA ASP A 8 42.59 13.33 3.25
C ASP A 8 41.06 13.57 3.43
N PRO A 9 40.53 14.77 3.17
CA PRO A 9 39.13 15.12 3.36
C PRO A 9 38.17 14.56 2.28
N THR A 10 38.62 13.69 1.38
CA THR A 10 37.87 13.18 0.26
C THR A 10 37.37 11.72 0.42
N GLN A 11 37.43 11.15 1.61
CA GLN A 11 36.71 9.89 1.83
C GLN A 11 35.23 10.16 2.09
N THR A 12 34.48 10.26 1.00
CA THR A 12 33.01 10.10 1.00
C THR A 12 32.71 8.72 1.62
N PRO A 13 31.84 8.62 2.64
CA PRO A 13 31.46 7.33 3.16
C PRO A 13 30.88 6.50 2.03
N GLU A 14 31.42 5.32 1.83
CA GLU A 14 30.99 4.36 0.82
C GLU A 14 29.47 4.25 0.84
N GLY A 15 28.85 4.70 -0.24
CA GLY A 15 27.42 4.70 -0.41
C GLY A 15 26.92 3.28 -0.32
N LYS A 16 26.07 2.98 0.66
CA LYS A 16 25.28 1.76 0.67
C LYS A 16 24.60 1.67 -0.68
N GLY A 17 24.90 0.65 -1.45
CA GLY A 17 24.26 0.36 -2.73
C GLY A 17 22.74 0.36 -2.59
N PRO A 18 21.99 0.37 -3.70
CA PRO A 18 20.53 0.41 -3.66
C PRO A 18 20.02 -0.74 -2.78
N LEU A 19 19.09 -0.42 -1.87
CA LEU A 19 18.47 -1.42 -1.01
C LEU A 19 17.88 -2.56 -1.84
N SER A 20 18.10 -3.80 -1.38
CA SER A 20 17.39 -4.94 -1.94
C SER A 20 15.89 -4.74 -1.81
N LYS A 21 15.15 -5.03 -2.88
CA LYS A 21 13.68 -4.97 -2.87
C LYS A 21 13.08 -5.88 -1.82
N GLU A 22 13.79 -6.92 -1.40
CA GLU A 22 13.35 -7.93 -0.44
C GLU A 22 13.27 -7.41 1.00
N VAL A 23 13.92 -6.28 1.31
CA VAL A 23 13.92 -5.68 2.66
C VAL A 23 13.20 -4.33 2.72
N THR A 24 12.62 -3.88 1.63
CA THR A 24 11.92 -2.60 1.57
C THR A 24 10.51 -2.67 2.14
N TYR A 25 10.09 -1.59 2.80
CA TYR A 25 8.68 -1.38 3.14
C TYR A 25 7.88 -1.05 1.88
N TYR A 26 6.71 -1.62 1.74
CA TYR A 26 5.77 -1.23 0.70
C TYR A 26 4.36 -1.76 1.00
N ALA A 27 3.37 -1.19 0.35
CA ALA A 27 2.02 -1.73 0.27
C ALA A 27 1.49 -1.50 -1.14
N ALA A 28 0.88 -2.51 -1.71
CA ALA A 28 0.29 -2.46 -3.03
C ALA A 28 -1.07 -3.17 -3.07
N LEU A 29 -2.04 -2.52 -3.69
CA LEU A 29 -3.33 -3.12 -4.02
C LEU A 29 -3.52 -3.09 -5.54
N TRP A 30 -3.83 -4.23 -6.11
CA TRP A 30 -4.16 -4.36 -7.52
C TRP A 30 -5.66 -4.22 -7.71
N SER A 31 -6.04 -3.29 -8.58
CA SER A 31 -7.43 -3.00 -8.89
C SER A 31 -7.64 -2.99 -10.39
N VAL A 32 -8.73 -3.62 -10.84
CA VAL A 32 -9.15 -3.63 -12.24
C VAL A 32 -10.59 -3.18 -12.30
N GLY A 33 -10.88 -2.22 -13.14
CA GLY A 33 -12.22 -1.69 -13.27
C GLY A 33 -12.39 -0.79 -14.47
N GLN A 34 -13.57 -0.22 -14.60
CA GLN A 34 -13.92 0.68 -15.69
C GLN A 34 -13.82 2.13 -15.24
N VAL A 35 -13.20 2.97 -16.05
CA VAL A 35 -13.12 4.41 -15.80
C VAL A 35 -14.48 5.03 -16.04
N ARG A 36 -15.01 5.70 -15.03
CA ARG A 36 -16.31 6.37 -15.02
C ARG A 36 -16.18 7.83 -14.62
N VAL A 37 -17.21 8.58 -14.91
CA VAL A 37 -17.37 9.97 -14.47
C VAL A 37 -18.76 10.18 -13.90
N ARG A 38 -18.86 10.97 -12.85
CA ARG A 38 -20.13 11.49 -12.33
C ARG A 38 -20.01 12.98 -12.07
N GLU A 39 -21.12 13.67 -12.06
CA GLU A 39 -21.18 15.07 -11.70
C GLU A 39 -21.28 15.24 -10.18
N LEU A 40 -20.41 16.08 -9.64
CA LEU A 40 -20.47 16.49 -8.24
C LEU A 40 -20.91 17.96 -8.18
N LYS A 41 -22.04 18.22 -7.54
CA LYS A 41 -22.50 19.59 -7.26
C LYS A 41 -21.85 20.08 -5.96
N LYS A 42 -21.00 21.09 -6.06
CA LYS A 42 -20.34 21.71 -4.92
C LYS A 42 -20.41 23.23 -5.04
N LYS A 43 -21.00 23.89 -4.05
CA LYS A 43 -21.12 25.38 -3.99
C LYS A 43 -21.69 25.98 -5.29
N GLY A 44 -22.75 25.41 -5.83
CA GLY A 44 -23.38 25.88 -7.07
C GLY A 44 -22.62 25.60 -8.37
N LYS A 45 -21.49 24.92 -8.30
CA LYS A 45 -20.72 24.47 -9.48
C LYS A 45 -20.87 22.98 -9.67
N VAL A 46 -20.95 22.57 -10.94
CA VAL A 46 -20.91 21.17 -11.35
C VAL A 46 -19.48 20.83 -11.74
N LEU A 47 -18.90 19.86 -11.04
CA LEU A 47 -17.53 19.40 -11.29
C LEU A 47 -17.55 17.93 -11.70
N PRO A 48 -16.80 17.54 -12.74
CA PRO A 48 -16.65 16.13 -13.07
C PRO A 48 -15.78 15.43 -12.01
N LEU A 49 -16.25 14.28 -11.56
CA LEU A 49 -15.52 13.43 -10.63
C LEU A 49 -15.27 12.10 -11.31
N TYR A 50 -14.01 11.85 -11.66
CA TYR A 50 -13.59 10.61 -12.31
C TYR A 50 -13.24 9.56 -11.26
N TYR A 51 -13.61 8.32 -11.53
CA TYR A 51 -13.36 7.21 -10.60
C TYR A 51 -13.23 5.89 -11.35
N LEU A 52 -12.66 4.90 -10.65
CA LEU A 52 -12.63 3.52 -11.09
C LEU A 52 -13.82 2.76 -10.48
N GLU A 53 -14.65 2.20 -11.34
CA GLU A 53 -15.70 1.27 -10.94
C GLU A 53 -15.13 -0.15 -10.96
N VAL A 54 -14.91 -0.71 -9.77
CA VAL A 54 -14.37 -2.07 -9.61
C VAL A 54 -15.52 -3.03 -9.32
N PRO A 55 -15.71 -4.09 -10.11
CA PRO A 55 -16.73 -5.09 -9.85
C PRO A 55 -16.58 -5.69 -8.44
N GLY A 56 -17.69 -5.77 -7.71
CA GLY A 56 -17.73 -6.32 -6.36
C GLY A 56 -17.35 -5.36 -5.24
N TYR A 57 -16.81 -4.19 -5.54
CA TYR A 57 -16.59 -3.16 -4.50
C TYR A 57 -17.92 -2.53 -4.09
N PRO A 58 -18.11 -2.23 -2.79
CA PRO A 58 -19.29 -1.50 -2.34
C PRO A 58 -19.26 -0.06 -2.89
N ARG A 59 -20.44 0.54 -3.06
CA ARG A 59 -20.55 1.93 -3.53
C ARG A 59 -19.87 2.95 -2.63
N SER A 60 -19.64 2.61 -1.37
CA SER A 60 -18.89 3.42 -0.41
C SER A 60 -17.39 3.47 -0.69
N VAL A 61 -16.85 2.50 -1.42
CA VAL A 61 -15.45 2.50 -1.84
C VAL A 61 -15.35 3.21 -3.17
N PHE A 62 -14.93 4.45 -3.11
CA PHE A 62 -14.82 5.33 -4.26
C PHE A 62 -13.36 5.59 -4.59
N LEU A 63 -12.86 4.95 -5.65
CA LEU A 63 -11.48 5.12 -6.10
C LEU A 63 -11.38 6.31 -7.05
N ALA A 64 -11.10 7.50 -6.49
CA ALA A 64 -10.98 8.73 -7.26
C ALA A 64 -9.74 8.73 -8.15
N LEU A 65 -9.92 9.11 -9.42
CA LEU A 65 -8.85 9.22 -10.40
C LEU A 65 -8.57 10.69 -10.73
N PRO A 66 -7.30 11.09 -10.93
CA PRO A 66 -6.99 12.40 -11.48
C PRO A 66 -7.64 12.58 -12.86
N GLN A 67 -8.19 13.75 -13.12
CA GLN A 67 -8.87 14.06 -14.39
C GLN A 67 -7.96 13.84 -15.59
N SER A 68 -6.73 14.32 -15.53
CA SER A 68 -5.76 14.19 -16.62
C SER A 68 -5.45 12.74 -16.99
N PHE A 69 -5.48 11.85 -16.00
CA PHE A 69 -5.28 10.41 -16.20
C PHE A 69 -6.57 9.73 -16.71
N ALA A 70 -7.71 10.06 -16.14
CA ALA A 70 -8.97 9.37 -16.37
C ALA A 70 -9.68 9.78 -17.65
N GLN A 71 -9.66 11.06 -18.01
CA GLN A 71 -10.42 11.60 -19.14
C GLN A 71 -10.12 10.89 -20.47
N PRO A 72 -8.86 10.68 -20.89
CA PRO A 72 -8.56 9.93 -22.12
C PRO A 72 -8.90 8.44 -22.06
N ARG A 73 -9.19 7.91 -20.87
CA ARG A 73 -9.49 6.49 -20.62
C ARG A 73 -10.94 6.23 -20.26
N LEU A 74 -11.80 7.24 -20.37
CA LEU A 74 -13.22 7.14 -20.01
C LEU A 74 -13.90 5.98 -20.73
N GLY A 75 -14.60 5.12 -19.96
CA GLY A 75 -15.26 3.93 -20.47
C GLY A 75 -14.36 2.71 -20.68
N GLN A 76 -13.05 2.86 -20.61
CA GLN A 76 -12.11 1.76 -20.74
C GLN A 76 -11.97 0.96 -19.44
N THR A 77 -11.74 -0.34 -19.57
CA THR A 77 -11.27 -1.18 -18.46
C THR A 77 -9.76 -1.03 -18.33
N ILE A 78 -9.32 -0.69 -17.15
CA ILE A 78 -7.90 -0.53 -16.83
C ILE A 78 -7.54 -1.28 -15.56
N GLY A 79 -6.29 -1.65 -15.44
CA GLY A 79 -5.70 -2.22 -14.24
C GLY A 79 -4.56 -1.36 -13.74
N PHE A 80 -4.48 -1.18 -12.43
CA PHE A 80 -3.36 -0.50 -11.81
C PHE A 80 -3.06 -1.02 -10.41
N SER A 81 -1.82 -0.83 -9.99
CA SER A 81 -1.36 -1.00 -8.63
C SER A 81 -1.25 0.36 -7.96
N HIS A 82 -1.71 0.44 -6.74
CA HIS A 82 -1.58 1.66 -5.93
C HIS A 82 -1.29 1.31 -4.47
N ALA A 83 -0.75 2.24 -3.71
CA ALA A 83 -0.57 2.07 -2.27
C ALA A 83 -1.92 2.32 -1.56
N PRO A 84 -2.53 1.30 -0.95
CA PRO A 84 -3.82 1.45 -0.29
C PRO A 84 -3.71 2.24 1.00
N ARG A 85 -4.83 2.80 1.42
CA ARG A 85 -5.06 3.33 2.76
C ARG A 85 -6.35 2.75 3.30
N THR A 86 -6.42 2.55 4.59
CA THR A 86 -7.62 2.03 5.27
C THR A 86 -8.02 2.94 6.42
N ASP A 87 -9.31 2.87 6.78
CA ASP A 87 -9.79 3.45 8.03
C ASP A 87 -9.58 2.49 9.23
N GLU A 88 -10.05 2.89 10.40
CA GLU A 88 -9.95 2.11 11.64
C GLU A 88 -10.75 0.80 11.62
N ARG A 89 -11.66 0.63 10.66
CA ARG A 89 -12.45 -0.58 10.43
C ARG A 89 -11.84 -1.50 9.37
N ALA A 90 -10.63 -1.21 8.92
CA ALA A 90 -9.97 -1.89 7.81
C ALA A 90 -10.64 -1.69 6.44
N VAL A 91 -11.53 -0.71 6.30
CA VAL A 91 -12.21 -0.39 5.03
C VAL A 91 -11.28 0.45 4.15
N LEU A 92 -11.19 0.08 2.89
CA LEU A 92 -10.39 0.77 1.89
C LEU A 92 -10.86 2.21 1.71
N LYS A 93 -9.92 3.15 1.79
CA LYS A 93 -10.13 4.57 1.46
C LYS A 93 -9.93 4.82 -0.03
N GLY A 94 -10.68 5.78 -0.57
CA GLY A 94 -10.71 6.06 -2.00
C GLY A 94 -9.52 6.83 -2.57
N HIS A 95 -8.60 7.34 -1.76
CA HIS A 95 -7.41 8.01 -2.27
C HIS A 95 -6.41 7.03 -2.86
N LEU A 96 -5.92 7.35 -4.05
CA LEU A 96 -4.94 6.53 -4.76
C LEU A 96 -3.56 7.20 -4.68
N TYR A 97 -2.63 6.47 -4.09
CA TYR A 97 -1.24 6.88 -3.97
C TYR A 97 -0.35 5.97 -4.83
N TYR A 98 0.64 6.56 -5.51
CA TYR A 98 1.65 5.83 -6.27
C TYR A 98 1.07 4.88 -7.31
N ILE A 99 0.18 5.40 -8.16
CA ILE A 99 -0.48 4.63 -9.22
C ILE A 99 0.56 4.15 -10.24
N ARG A 100 0.52 2.86 -10.54
CA ARG A 100 1.33 2.22 -11.59
C ARG A 100 0.44 1.33 -12.45
N HIS A 101 0.78 1.25 -13.72
CA HIS A 101 0.12 0.32 -14.64
C HIS A 101 0.24 -1.12 -14.14
N LEU A 102 -0.86 -1.86 -14.23
CA LEU A 102 -0.90 -3.30 -13.96
C LEU A 102 -1.06 -4.04 -15.29
N GLU A 103 -0.11 -4.92 -15.58
CA GLU A 103 -0.10 -5.71 -16.80
C GLU A 103 -1.35 -6.61 -16.92
N PRO A 104 -1.98 -6.72 -18.11
CA PRO A 104 -3.22 -7.46 -18.27
C PRO A 104 -3.19 -8.93 -17.81
N HIS A 105 -2.05 -9.60 -17.91
CA HIS A 105 -1.92 -10.98 -17.42
C HIS A 105 -2.05 -11.14 -15.91
N LEU A 106 -2.00 -10.04 -15.15
CA LEU A 106 -2.18 -10.02 -13.69
C LEU A 106 -3.61 -9.66 -13.28
N TRP A 107 -4.47 -9.26 -14.21
CA TRP A 107 -5.80 -8.72 -13.89
C TRP A 107 -6.71 -9.74 -13.21
N GLU A 108 -6.62 -11.01 -13.55
CA GLU A 108 -7.42 -12.07 -12.92
C GLU A 108 -7.15 -12.26 -11.42
N ARG A 109 -5.99 -11.78 -10.94
CA ARG A 109 -5.63 -11.80 -9.51
C ARG A 109 -6.21 -10.63 -8.72
N ALA A 110 -6.71 -9.60 -9.39
CA ALA A 110 -7.34 -8.46 -8.71
C ALA A 110 -8.77 -8.83 -8.22
N PRO A 111 -9.23 -8.27 -7.10
CA PRO A 111 -8.53 -7.38 -6.19
C PRO A 111 -7.62 -8.13 -5.20
N TYR A 112 -6.34 -7.86 -5.27
CA TYR A 112 -5.31 -8.51 -4.47
C TYR A 112 -4.38 -7.46 -3.86
N PHE A 113 -4.08 -7.60 -2.58
CA PHE A 113 -3.06 -6.76 -1.95
C PHE A 113 -1.90 -7.58 -1.41
N HIS A 114 -0.76 -6.96 -1.36
CA HIS A 114 0.42 -7.46 -0.69
C HIS A 114 1.21 -6.29 -0.09
N LEU A 115 1.83 -6.55 1.03
CA LEU A 115 2.61 -5.53 1.73
C LEU A 115 3.76 -6.16 2.51
N ARG A 116 4.77 -5.35 2.77
CA ARG A 116 5.83 -5.64 3.73
C ARG A 116 5.95 -4.46 4.68
N GLY A 117 5.82 -4.73 5.96
CA GLY A 117 5.84 -3.70 6.97
C GLY A 117 6.13 -4.24 8.35
N ARG A 118 6.02 -3.39 9.34
CA ARG A 118 6.24 -3.72 10.75
C ARG A 118 4.91 -3.90 11.46
N LEU A 119 4.71 -5.05 12.08
CA LEU A 119 3.51 -5.32 12.85
C LEU A 119 3.44 -4.34 14.03
N ALA A 120 2.41 -3.51 14.05
CA ALA A 120 2.26 -2.44 15.03
C ALA A 120 1.27 -2.79 16.14
N ALA A 121 0.22 -3.54 15.84
CA ALA A 121 -0.78 -3.97 16.81
C ALA A 121 -1.53 -5.21 16.32
N VAL A 122 -2.05 -5.99 17.26
CA VAL A 122 -2.97 -7.12 17.01
C VAL A 122 -4.12 -7.03 18.00
N ASP A 123 -5.34 -7.04 17.49
CA ASP A 123 -6.57 -7.02 18.27
C ASP A 123 -7.38 -8.28 17.96
N LEU A 124 -7.30 -9.25 18.86
CA LEU A 124 -7.96 -10.56 18.71
C LEU A 124 -9.49 -10.45 18.84
N GLU A 125 -9.98 -9.52 19.66
CA GLU A 125 -11.40 -9.34 19.90
C GLU A 125 -12.11 -8.76 18.68
N GLU A 126 -11.47 -7.76 18.05
CA GLU A 126 -12.01 -7.07 16.89
C GLU A 126 -11.60 -7.73 15.54
N GLY A 127 -10.73 -8.73 15.58
CA GLY A 127 -10.27 -9.43 14.38
C GLY A 127 -9.38 -8.56 13.48
N ARG A 128 -8.60 -7.66 14.05
CA ARG A 128 -7.80 -6.66 13.31
C ARG A 128 -6.33 -6.71 13.65
N LEU A 129 -5.52 -6.29 12.71
CA LEU A 129 -4.11 -5.98 12.93
C LEU A 129 -3.74 -4.64 12.29
N GLN A 130 -2.68 -4.05 12.77
CA GLN A 130 -2.13 -2.83 12.21
C GLN A 130 -0.69 -3.07 11.76
N VAL A 131 -0.35 -2.59 10.57
CA VAL A 131 0.99 -2.68 10.01
C VAL A 131 1.46 -1.29 9.59
N GLU A 132 2.63 -0.93 10.08
CA GLU A 132 3.29 0.31 9.72
C GLU A 132 4.16 0.11 8.49
N VAL A 133 3.98 0.98 7.51
CA VAL A 133 4.81 1.09 6.31
C VAL A 133 5.64 2.36 6.42
N ARG A 134 6.95 2.23 6.47
CA ARG A 134 7.90 3.33 6.65
C ARG A 134 8.52 3.77 5.33
N PRO A 135 8.99 5.02 5.24
CA PRO A 135 9.83 5.45 4.13
C PRO A 135 11.07 4.56 3.99
N ASN A 136 11.41 4.22 2.74
CA ASN A 136 12.69 3.59 2.42
C ASN A 136 13.73 4.66 2.05
N PRO A 137 15.01 4.45 2.34
CA PRO A 137 16.07 5.30 1.81
C PRO A 137 15.97 5.40 0.28
N GLY A 138 15.95 6.65 -0.24
CA GLY A 138 15.79 6.91 -1.66
C GLY A 138 14.39 6.67 -2.25
N GLY A 139 13.42 6.27 -1.43
CA GLY A 139 12.03 6.04 -1.84
C GLY A 139 11.20 7.33 -1.96
N LYS A 140 10.00 7.19 -2.53
CA LYS A 140 9.06 8.31 -2.72
C LYS A 140 8.22 8.63 -1.49
N LEU A 141 7.96 7.66 -0.63
CA LEU A 141 7.20 7.85 0.60
C LEU A 141 7.96 8.80 1.54
N ARG A 142 7.30 9.84 2.05
CA ARG A 142 7.92 10.87 2.90
C ARG A 142 7.66 10.68 4.38
N ALA A 143 6.53 10.07 4.73
CA ALA A 143 6.14 9.82 6.10
C ALA A 143 5.57 8.40 6.25
N PRO A 144 5.72 7.76 7.42
CA PRO A 144 5.11 6.46 7.65
C PRO A 144 3.59 6.55 7.64
N PHE A 145 2.95 5.46 7.32
CA PHE A 145 1.51 5.29 7.49
C PHE A 145 1.19 3.92 8.04
N THR A 146 0.04 3.79 8.67
CA THR A 146 -0.44 2.55 9.24
C THR A 146 -1.66 2.05 8.47
N LEU A 147 -1.63 0.77 8.11
CA LEU A 147 -2.77 0.06 7.56
C LEU A 147 -3.43 -0.76 8.65
N THR A 148 -4.74 -0.58 8.81
CA THR A 148 -5.59 -1.49 9.57
C THR A 148 -6.13 -2.54 8.62
N LEU A 149 -5.97 -3.81 8.97
CA LEU A 149 -6.34 -4.97 8.16
C LEU A 149 -7.18 -5.91 9.00
N TRP A 150 -8.05 -6.64 8.34
CA TRP A 150 -8.82 -7.70 8.95
C TRP A 150 -8.17 -9.06 8.70
N ALA A 151 -8.29 -9.99 9.64
CA ALA A 151 -7.79 -11.35 9.46
C ALA A 151 -8.60 -12.35 10.26
N PRO A 152 -8.65 -13.63 9.84
CA PRO A 152 -9.22 -14.71 10.67
C PRO A 152 -8.47 -14.86 11.99
N LEU A 153 -9.16 -15.25 13.06
CA LEU A 153 -8.58 -15.41 14.39
C LEU A 153 -7.35 -16.32 14.38
N SER A 154 -7.43 -17.45 13.69
CA SER A 154 -6.31 -18.40 13.57
C SER A 154 -5.05 -17.79 12.97
N LEU A 155 -5.21 -16.85 12.04
CA LEU A 155 -4.08 -16.13 11.46
C LEU A 155 -3.51 -15.12 12.45
N LEU A 156 -4.39 -14.38 13.15
CA LEU A 156 -3.97 -13.38 14.15
C LEU A 156 -3.19 -14.03 15.30
N GLU A 157 -3.64 -15.19 15.77
CA GLU A 157 -2.96 -15.95 16.82
C GLU A 157 -1.59 -16.49 16.40
N ALA A 158 -1.40 -16.71 15.10
CA ALA A 158 -0.14 -17.22 14.55
C ALA A 158 0.88 -16.12 14.23
N LEU A 159 0.50 -14.83 14.30
CA LEU A 159 1.40 -13.73 14.00
C LEU A 159 2.58 -13.65 14.98
N PRO A 160 3.73 -13.15 14.52
CA PRO A 160 4.88 -12.93 15.40
C PRO A 160 4.61 -11.78 16.38
N PRO A 161 5.48 -11.55 17.36
CA PRO A 161 5.34 -10.44 18.30
C PRO A 161 5.25 -9.08 17.59
N VAL A 162 4.48 -8.16 18.16
CA VAL A 162 4.46 -6.75 17.74
C VAL A 162 5.87 -6.19 17.64
N GLY A 163 6.16 -5.45 16.60
CA GLY A 163 7.50 -4.97 16.26
C GLY A 163 8.23 -5.82 15.21
N SER A 164 7.74 -7.01 14.92
CA SER A 164 8.33 -7.90 13.90
C SER A 164 8.03 -7.42 12.49
N GLY A 165 8.97 -7.65 11.56
CA GLY A 165 8.73 -7.51 10.13
C GLY A 165 7.84 -8.63 9.61
N VAL A 166 6.84 -8.27 8.80
CA VAL A 166 5.90 -9.21 8.19
C VAL A 166 5.67 -8.90 6.72
N TYR A 167 5.50 -9.96 5.94
CA TYR A 167 4.93 -9.91 4.60
C TYR A 167 3.51 -10.45 4.66
N LEU A 168 2.57 -9.73 4.11
CA LEU A 168 1.14 -10.08 4.12
C LEU A 168 0.59 -10.07 2.69
N GLU A 169 -0.32 -10.99 2.46
CA GLU A 169 -1.14 -11.04 1.24
C GLU A 169 -2.61 -11.20 1.59
N GLY A 170 -3.45 -10.64 0.75
CA GLY A 170 -4.88 -10.78 0.93
C GLY A 170 -5.71 -10.17 -0.19
N GLU A 171 -6.95 -9.90 0.11
CA GLU A 171 -7.96 -9.44 -0.83
C GLU A 171 -8.85 -8.36 -0.22
N VAL A 172 -9.57 -7.64 -1.08
CA VAL A 172 -10.65 -6.76 -0.65
C VAL A 172 -11.94 -7.57 -0.58
N ARG A 173 -12.60 -7.57 0.58
CA ARG A 173 -13.90 -8.22 0.74
C ARG A 173 -14.97 -7.51 -0.06
N PRO A 174 -15.71 -8.23 -0.93
CA PRO A 174 -16.93 -7.69 -1.52
C PRO A 174 -17.91 -7.26 -0.42
N ARG A 175 -18.75 -6.28 -0.71
CA ARG A 175 -19.77 -5.70 0.20
C ARG A 175 -19.24 -4.81 1.32
N SER A 176 -18.18 -5.20 2.02
CA SER A 176 -17.64 -4.38 3.12
C SER A 176 -16.52 -3.42 2.70
N GLY A 177 -15.78 -3.75 1.64
CA GLY A 177 -14.59 -3.02 1.23
C GLY A 177 -13.40 -3.17 2.18
N ARG A 178 -13.44 -4.14 3.08
CA ARG A 178 -12.35 -4.41 4.03
C ARG A 178 -11.21 -5.15 3.37
N LEU A 179 -9.99 -4.78 3.71
CA LEU A 179 -8.80 -5.54 3.37
C LEU A 179 -8.64 -6.69 4.35
N VAL A 180 -8.61 -7.92 3.83
CA VAL A 180 -8.54 -9.15 4.62
C VAL A 180 -7.27 -9.90 4.28
N VAL A 181 -6.42 -10.13 5.29
CA VAL A 181 -5.21 -10.94 5.17
C VAL A 181 -5.57 -12.41 5.04
N ARG A 182 -4.95 -13.07 4.07
CA ARG A 182 -5.12 -14.51 3.81
C ARG A 182 -3.86 -15.32 4.11
N ARG A 183 -2.70 -14.68 4.00
CA ARG A 183 -1.40 -15.31 4.23
C ARG A 183 -0.43 -14.32 4.83
N TRP A 184 0.47 -14.81 5.66
CA TRP A 184 1.58 -14.04 6.17
C TRP A 184 2.87 -14.85 6.17
N GLU A 185 3.98 -14.16 6.13
CA GLU A 185 5.34 -14.71 6.29
C GLU A 185 6.18 -13.74 7.11
N PRO A 186 7.19 -14.24 7.85
CA PRO A 186 8.21 -13.37 8.43
C PRO A 186 8.92 -12.60 7.31
N ALA A 187 9.22 -11.33 7.55
CA ALA A 187 9.96 -10.51 6.62
C ALA A 187 11.07 -9.75 7.34
N ARG A 188 12.24 -9.71 6.72
CA ARG A 188 13.32 -8.82 7.14
C ARG A 188 13.07 -7.44 6.56
N LEU A 189 13.32 -6.41 7.38
CA LEU A 189 13.22 -5.01 7.00
C LEU A 189 14.61 -4.37 7.02
N TRP A 190 14.82 -3.35 6.17
CA TRP A 190 16.14 -2.71 6.05
C TRP A 190 16.63 -2.08 7.36
N ASP A 191 15.71 -1.66 8.24
CA ASP A 191 15.96 -1.05 9.54
C ASP A 191 15.92 -2.03 10.73
N ASP A 192 15.89 -3.34 10.46
CA ASP A 192 16.04 -4.35 11.50
C ASP A 192 17.49 -4.36 12.02
N PRO A 193 17.70 -4.63 13.32
CA PRO A 193 19.04 -4.84 13.88
C PRO A 193 19.79 -5.94 13.11
N GLN A 194 21.08 -5.71 12.85
CA GLN A 194 21.97 -6.70 12.22
C GLN A 194 22.42 -7.75 13.23
#